data_55fbd997a7029fc95b0fc8f339c546d2
#
_entry.id   55fbd997a7029fc95b0fc8f339c546d2
#
_cell.length_a   1.000
_cell.length_b   1.000
_cell.length_c   1.000
_cell.angle_alpha   90.00
_cell.angle_beta   90.00
_cell.angle_gamma   90.00
#
_symmetry.space_group_name_H-M   'P 1'
#
loop_
_entity.id
_entity.type
_entity.pdbx_description
1 polymer ?
#
loop_
_entity_poly.entity_id
_entity_poly.type
_entity_poly.pdbx_seq_one_letter_code
_entity_poly.pdbx_strand_id
1 'polypeptide(L)'
;DKNTGKLVPDPNGGTGLKFLKKILKDVDFKKTQSLKREVKINFLETYRDKLFMDNLIVMPAGYRDVNTEQSRIGVGEINKLYDNVLRDVNALRESEDYGLSMNGSLRGRIQEGIVAIYDWICFGRFNGVDSPATGLSRKLGLIRRAGMRRTFDWGARLVICSQNLRV
;
A
#
# COMPACT_ATOMS: atom_id res chain seq x y z
N ASP A 1 1.86 -23.99 -27.51
CA ASP A 1 1.94 -25.00 -28.60
C ASP A 1 3.21 -24.75 -29.40
N LYS A 2 4.12 -25.71 -29.37
CA LYS A 2 5.44 -25.58 -30.03
C LYS A 2 5.32 -25.51 -31.57
N ASN A 3 4.22 -26.01 -32.14
CA ASN A 3 4.03 -26.09 -33.59
C ASN A 3 3.37 -24.83 -34.18
N THR A 4 2.56 -24.12 -33.42
CA THR A 4 1.80 -22.98 -33.92
C THR A 4 2.28 -21.64 -33.30
N GLY A 5 3.18 -21.64 -32.31
CA GLY A 5 3.64 -20.45 -31.61
C GLY A 5 2.54 -19.72 -30.84
N LYS A 6 1.31 -20.26 -30.83
CA LYS A 6 0.17 -19.67 -30.11
C LYS A 6 0.12 -20.18 -28.66
N LEU A 7 -0.20 -19.30 -27.74
CA LEU A 7 -0.50 -19.66 -26.35
C LEU A 7 -1.83 -20.41 -26.33
N VAL A 8 -1.81 -21.65 -25.87
CA VAL A 8 -3.00 -22.48 -25.69
C VAL A 8 -3.19 -22.71 -24.21
N PRO A 9 -4.41 -22.61 -23.67
CA PRO A 9 -4.67 -22.95 -22.28
C PRO A 9 -4.26 -24.39 -21.99
N ASP A 10 -3.43 -24.57 -20.97
CA ASP A 10 -3.07 -25.91 -20.48
C ASP A 10 -4.13 -26.34 -19.45
N PRO A 11 -4.90 -27.43 -19.72
CA PRO A 11 -5.91 -27.89 -18.75
C PRO A 11 -5.32 -28.34 -17.43
N ASN A 12 -4.03 -28.71 -17.39
CA ASN A 12 -3.31 -29.04 -16.16
C ASN A 12 -2.48 -27.87 -15.63
N GLY A 13 -2.53 -26.72 -16.29
CA GLY A 13 -1.78 -25.53 -15.95
C GLY A 13 -2.30 -24.89 -14.67
N GLY A 14 -1.41 -24.57 -13.75
CA GLY A 14 -1.75 -23.78 -12.58
C GLY A 14 -1.97 -22.32 -12.95
N THR A 15 -2.93 -21.67 -12.31
CA THR A 15 -3.21 -20.24 -12.47
C THR A 15 -3.26 -19.52 -11.12
N GLY A 16 -3.22 -18.20 -11.18
CA GLY A 16 -3.39 -17.34 -10.00
C GLY A 16 -2.13 -17.19 -9.16
N LEU A 17 -2.28 -16.45 -8.04
CA LEU A 17 -1.16 -16.04 -7.18
C LEU A 17 -0.43 -17.21 -6.52
N LYS A 18 -1.14 -18.30 -6.20
CA LYS A 18 -0.51 -19.51 -5.61
C LYS A 18 0.47 -20.15 -6.61
N PHE A 19 0.07 -20.22 -7.88
CA PHE A 19 0.94 -20.74 -8.92
C PHE A 19 2.12 -19.79 -9.17
N LEU A 20 1.85 -18.47 -9.28
CA LEU A 20 2.89 -17.47 -9.44
C LEU A 20 3.92 -17.54 -8.30
N LYS A 21 3.48 -17.69 -7.05
CA LYS A 21 4.38 -17.84 -5.88
C LYS A 21 5.32 -19.05 -6.01
N LYS A 22 4.83 -20.14 -6.59
CA LYS A 22 5.65 -21.35 -6.82
C LYS A 22 6.70 -21.15 -7.90
N ILE A 23 6.28 -20.65 -9.07
CA ILE A 23 7.17 -20.56 -10.23
C ILE A 23 8.09 -19.35 -10.22
N LEU A 24 7.75 -18.30 -9.45
CA LEU A 24 8.52 -17.05 -9.45
C LEU A 24 9.97 -17.25 -9.07
N LYS A 25 10.26 -18.27 -8.25
CA LYS A 25 11.64 -18.61 -7.85
C LYS A 25 12.48 -19.11 -9.02
N ASP A 26 11.84 -19.80 -9.97
CA ASP A 26 12.50 -20.46 -11.09
C ASP A 26 12.42 -19.65 -12.39
N VAL A 27 11.73 -18.48 -12.35
CA VAL A 27 11.59 -17.62 -13.52
C VAL A 27 12.85 -16.80 -13.77
N ASP A 28 13.44 -16.98 -14.96
CA ASP A 28 14.51 -16.13 -15.45
C ASP A 28 13.95 -14.98 -16.28
N PHE A 29 14.26 -13.77 -15.88
CA PHE A 29 13.80 -12.57 -16.59
C PHE A 29 14.75 -12.24 -17.73
N LYS A 30 14.24 -12.25 -18.97
CA LYS A 30 15.04 -11.87 -20.15
C LYS A 30 15.50 -10.43 -20.02
N LYS A 31 16.82 -10.26 -19.91
CA LYS A 31 17.47 -8.93 -19.91
C LYS A 31 17.45 -8.35 -21.33
N THR A 32 17.25 -7.05 -21.43
CA THR A 32 17.27 -6.28 -22.68
C THR A 32 18.15 -5.04 -22.47
N GLN A 33 18.49 -4.34 -23.55
CA GLN A 33 19.31 -3.10 -23.46
C GLN A 33 18.61 -1.92 -22.79
N SER A 34 17.40 -2.06 -22.29
CA SER A 34 16.65 -1.00 -21.61
C SER A 34 17.04 -0.89 -20.14
N LEU A 35 17.65 0.22 -19.75
CA LEU A 35 17.99 0.55 -18.34
C LEU A 35 16.77 0.46 -17.40
N LYS A 36 15.61 0.95 -17.86
CA LYS A 36 14.36 0.87 -17.05
C LYS A 36 13.96 -0.57 -16.76
N ARG A 37 14.15 -1.46 -17.73
CA ARG A 37 13.84 -2.89 -17.55
C ARG A 37 14.87 -3.55 -16.64
N GLU A 38 16.13 -3.22 -16.80
CA GLU A 38 17.21 -3.73 -15.94
C GLU A 38 16.97 -3.40 -14.46
N VAL A 39 16.64 -2.14 -14.15
CA VAL A 39 16.32 -1.72 -12.77
C VAL A 39 15.15 -2.51 -12.20
N LYS A 40 14.09 -2.75 -13.02
CA LYS A 40 12.94 -3.55 -12.59
C LYS A 40 13.31 -5.01 -12.34
N ILE A 41 14.14 -5.59 -13.21
CA ILE A 41 14.60 -6.98 -13.05
C ILE A 41 15.45 -7.10 -11.80
N ASN A 42 16.42 -6.22 -11.60
CA ASN A 42 17.28 -6.22 -10.41
C ASN A 42 16.45 -6.07 -9.13
N PHE A 43 15.41 -5.22 -9.15
CA PHE A 43 14.48 -5.11 -8.02
C PHE A 43 13.73 -6.43 -7.78
N LEU A 44 13.17 -7.05 -8.82
CA LEU A 44 12.46 -8.33 -8.71
C LEU A 44 13.38 -9.46 -8.24
N GLU A 45 14.62 -9.51 -8.72
CA GLU A 45 15.61 -10.51 -8.30
C GLU A 45 16.01 -10.32 -6.82
N THR A 46 16.21 -9.06 -6.39
CA THR A 46 16.62 -8.74 -5.02
C THR A 46 15.51 -9.04 -4.00
N TYR A 47 14.25 -8.77 -4.36
CA TYR A 47 13.12 -8.89 -3.45
C TYR A 47 12.20 -10.06 -3.76
N ARG A 48 12.64 -11.03 -4.57
CA ARG A 48 11.86 -12.18 -5.05
C ARG A 48 11.12 -12.91 -3.92
N ASP A 49 11.77 -13.16 -2.80
CA ASP A 49 11.16 -13.85 -1.65
C ASP A 49 10.23 -12.96 -0.82
N LYS A 50 10.32 -11.63 -0.98
CA LYS A 50 9.54 -10.63 -0.22
C LYS A 50 8.38 -10.05 -0.99
N LEU A 51 8.15 -10.49 -2.25
CA LEU A 51 7.05 -9.99 -3.08
C LEU A 51 5.67 -10.43 -2.61
N PHE A 52 5.61 -11.51 -1.84
CA PHE A 52 4.35 -12.01 -1.28
C PHE A 52 4.33 -11.75 0.22
N MET A 53 3.29 -11.08 0.67
CA MET A 53 3.07 -10.79 2.08
C MET A 53 2.14 -11.84 2.67
N ASP A 54 2.52 -12.38 3.82
CA ASP A 54 1.69 -13.33 4.57
C ASP A 54 0.88 -12.63 5.66
N ASN A 55 1.26 -11.39 6.06
CA ASN A 55 0.60 -10.63 7.10
C ASN A 55 0.23 -9.23 6.62
N LEU A 56 -0.98 -8.78 6.94
CA LEU A 56 -1.42 -7.41 6.72
C LEU A 56 -1.06 -6.54 7.93
N ILE A 57 -0.42 -5.40 7.67
CA ILE A 57 -0.16 -4.41 8.72
C ILE A 57 -1.45 -3.64 9.00
N VAL A 58 -1.89 -3.69 10.25
CA VAL A 58 -3.06 -2.93 10.71
C VAL A 58 -2.58 -1.69 11.45
N MET A 59 -3.04 -0.53 10.99
CA MET A 59 -2.75 0.74 11.66
C MET A 59 -3.35 0.77 13.06
N PRO A 60 -2.63 1.28 14.08
CA PRO A 60 -3.17 1.44 15.42
C PRO A 60 -4.47 2.26 15.44
N ALA A 61 -5.35 1.98 16.40
CA ALA A 61 -6.65 2.63 16.51
C ALA A 61 -6.56 4.16 16.62
N GLY A 62 -5.50 4.69 17.25
CA GLY A 62 -5.27 6.13 17.35
C GLY A 62 -5.00 6.85 16.03
N TYR A 63 -4.72 6.11 14.94
CA TYR A 63 -4.59 6.65 13.58
C TYR A 63 -5.84 6.42 12.72
N ARG A 64 -6.86 5.77 13.29
CA ARG A 64 -8.09 5.40 12.60
C ARG A 64 -9.29 5.92 13.40
N ASP A 65 -9.48 7.23 13.35
CA ASP A 65 -10.53 7.90 14.10
C ASP A 65 -11.93 7.43 13.70
N VAL A 66 -12.85 7.53 14.63
CA VAL A 66 -14.29 7.39 14.40
C VAL A 66 -14.87 8.77 14.13
N ASN A 67 -15.80 8.87 13.19
CA ASN A 67 -16.51 10.10 12.95
C ASN A 67 -17.59 10.28 14.01
N THR A 68 -17.48 11.35 14.79
CA THR A 68 -18.52 11.78 15.74
C THR A 68 -19.24 12.98 15.15
N GLU A 69 -20.32 12.76 14.46
CA GLU A 69 -21.21 13.83 13.99
C GLU A 69 -22.52 13.80 14.78
N GLN A 70 -22.86 14.91 15.41
CA GLN A 70 -24.17 15.18 16.01
C GLN A 70 -24.78 14.00 16.76
N SER A 71 -24.10 13.46 17.76
CA SER A 71 -24.56 12.35 18.62
C SER A 71 -24.62 10.96 17.96
N ARG A 72 -24.07 10.81 16.77
CA ARG A 72 -23.91 9.50 16.12
C ARG A 72 -22.43 9.18 15.95
N ILE A 73 -22.05 7.98 16.38
CA ILE A 73 -20.72 7.45 16.15
C ILE A 73 -20.73 6.75 14.78
N GLY A 74 -20.03 7.31 13.83
CA GLY A 74 -19.87 6.73 12.50
C GLY A 74 -18.50 6.06 12.34
N VAL A 75 -18.42 5.12 11.41
CA VAL A 75 -17.15 4.48 11.04
C VAL A 75 -16.31 5.50 10.26
N GLY A 76 -15.10 5.79 10.73
CA GLY A 76 -14.15 6.63 10.00
C GLY A 76 -13.81 6.08 8.62
N GLU A 77 -13.47 6.96 7.67
CA GLU A 77 -13.22 6.59 6.28
C GLU A 77 -12.15 5.48 6.15
N ILE A 78 -11.10 5.57 6.94
CA ILE A 78 -10.01 4.58 6.92
C ILE A 78 -10.48 3.22 7.44
N ASN A 79 -11.35 3.20 8.44
CA ASN A 79 -11.91 1.96 8.97
C ASN A 79 -12.76 1.24 7.92
N LYS A 80 -13.39 1.97 6.98
CA LYS A 80 -14.15 1.37 5.87
C LYS A 80 -13.28 0.51 4.96
N LEU A 81 -12.00 0.89 4.75
CA LEU A 81 -11.06 0.06 3.98
C LEU A 81 -10.83 -1.30 4.63
N TYR A 82 -10.58 -1.30 5.94
CA TYR A 82 -10.37 -2.54 6.69
C TYR A 82 -11.66 -3.38 6.80
N ASP A 83 -12.81 -2.72 7.00
CA ASP A 83 -14.12 -3.38 7.07
C ASP A 83 -14.47 -4.09 5.75
N ASN A 84 -14.21 -3.45 4.61
CA ASN A 84 -14.42 -4.06 3.31
C ASN A 84 -13.58 -5.33 3.13
N VAL A 85 -12.30 -5.29 3.49
CA VAL A 85 -11.42 -6.47 3.42
C VAL A 85 -11.91 -7.58 4.36
N LEU A 86 -12.28 -7.24 5.60
CA LEU A 86 -12.81 -8.22 6.57
C LEU A 86 -14.10 -8.87 6.07
N ARG A 87 -14.99 -8.07 5.49
CA ARG A 87 -16.27 -8.56 4.93
C ARG A 87 -16.03 -9.53 3.78
N ASP A 88 -15.12 -9.18 2.86
CA ASP A 88 -14.79 -10.05 1.74
C ASP A 88 -14.06 -11.33 2.19
N VAL A 89 -13.22 -11.27 3.23
CA VAL A 89 -12.58 -12.46 3.83
C VAL A 89 -13.61 -13.37 4.50
N ASN A 90 -14.57 -12.81 5.21
CA ASN A 90 -15.64 -13.61 5.85
C ASN A 90 -16.52 -14.26 4.77
N ALA A 91 -16.92 -13.52 3.74
CA ALA A 91 -17.65 -14.07 2.60
C ALA A 91 -16.86 -15.18 1.87
N LEU A 92 -15.53 -15.05 1.76
CA LEU A 92 -14.70 -16.11 1.18
C LEU A 92 -14.70 -17.37 2.04
N ARG A 93 -14.58 -17.24 3.37
CA ARG A 93 -14.66 -18.39 4.30
C ARG A 93 -15.99 -19.11 4.20
N GLU A 94 -17.09 -18.37 4.24
CA GLU A 94 -18.42 -18.93 4.06
C GLU A 94 -18.57 -19.63 2.71
N SER A 95 -18.07 -19.05 1.62
CA SER A 95 -18.14 -19.66 0.29
C SER A 95 -17.28 -20.91 0.14
N GLU A 96 -16.15 -21.01 0.84
CA GLU A 96 -15.30 -22.21 0.87
C GLU A 96 -16.02 -23.34 1.62
N ASP A 97 -16.71 -23.04 2.73
CA ASP A 97 -17.50 -23.99 3.50
C ASP A 97 -18.68 -24.57 2.69
N TYR A 98 -19.28 -23.78 1.82
CA TYR A 98 -20.37 -24.20 0.94
C TYR A 98 -19.91 -24.75 -0.44
N GLY A 99 -18.62 -24.85 -0.69
CA GLY A 99 -18.08 -25.38 -1.94
C GLY A 99 -18.38 -24.55 -3.19
N LEU A 100 -18.72 -23.27 -3.03
CA LEU A 100 -19.10 -22.40 -4.12
C LEU A 100 -17.90 -21.92 -4.96
N SER A 101 -18.04 -21.95 -6.27
CA SER A 101 -17.01 -21.61 -7.26
C SER A 101 -16.68 -20.12 -7.36
N MET A 102 -17.29 -19.23 -6.60
CA MET A 102 -17.13 -17.77 -6.70
C MET A 102 -15.83 -17.22 -6.08
N ASN A 103 -14.93 -18.06 -5.65
CA ASN A 103 -13.72 -17.69 -4.89
C ASN A 103 -12.75 -16.79 -5.67
N GLY A 104 -12.76 -16.83 -7.00
CA GLY A 104 -11.87 -16.01 -7.83
C GLY A 104 -12.14 -14.51 -7.74
N SER A 105 -13.40 -14.11 -7.80
CA SER A 105 -13.82 -12.71 -7.71
C SER A 105 -13.57 -12.13 -6.30
N LEU A 106 -13.93 -12.89 -5.26
CA LEU A 106 -13.71 -12.47 -3.86
C LEU A 106 -12.21 -12.31 -3.55
N ARG A 107 -11.38 -13.23 -4.02
CA ARG A 107 -9.91 -13.11 -3.88
C ARG A 107 -9.35 -11.88 -4.60
N GLY A 108 -9.89 -11.54 -5.77
CA GLY A 108 -9.54 -10.31 -6.49
C GLY A 108 -9.89 -9.07 -5.67
N ARG A 109 -11.11 -9.00 -5.12
CA ARG A 109 -11.57 -7.87 -4.27
C ARG A 109 -10.73 -7.73 -2.99
N ILE A 110 -10.39 -8.84 -2.34
CA ILE A 110 -9.50 -8.84 -1.17
C ILE A 110 -8.14 -8.25 -1.56
N GLN A 111 -7.58 -8.68 -2.69
CA GLN A 111 -6.30 -8.16 -3.18
C GLN A 111 -6.36 -6.65 -3.47
N GLU A 112 -7.41 -6.19 -4.14
CA GLU A 112 -7.64 -4.76 -4.41
C GLU A 112 -7.79 -3.96 -3.11
N GLY A 113 -8.53 -4.48 -2.14
CA GLY A 113 -8.69 -3.87 -0.83
C GLY A 113 -7.36 -3.73 -0.06
N ILE A 114 -6.52 -4.77 -0.11
CA ILE A 114 -5.18 -4.74 0.50
C ILE A 114 -4.30 -3.69 -0.19
N VAL A 115 -4.30 -3.65 -1.53
CA VAL A 115 -3.56 -2.64 -2.30
C VAL A 115 -4.02 -1.23 -1.92
N ALA A 116 -5.33 -1.00 -1.82
CA ALA A 116 -5.88 0.30 -1.42
C ALA A 116 -5.41 0.74 -0.01
N ILE A 117 -5.32 -0.19 0.94
CA ILE A 117 -4.78 0.10 2.28
C ILE A 117 -3.31 0.52 2.20
N TYR A 118 -2.48 -0.21 1.45
CA TYR A 118 -1.05 0.13 1.30
C TYR A 118 -0.84 1.42 0.52
N ASP A 119 -1.62 1.67 -0.53
CA ASP A 119 -1.58 2.93 -1.27
C ASP A 119 -1.89 4.11 -0.36
N TRP A 120 -2.91 3.98 0.50
CA TRP A 120 -3.19 5.02 1.49
C TRP A 120 -2.05 5.19 2.49
N ILE A 121 -1.51 4.11 3.05
CA ILE A 121 -0.43 4.18 4.05
C ILE A 121 0.80 4.90 3.48
N CYS A 122 1.20 4.56 2.25
CA CYS A 122 2.48 4.99 1.68
C CYS A 122 2.41 6.30 0.90
N PHE A 123 1.37 6.51 0.10
CA PHE A 123 1.42 7.53 -0.96
C PHE A 123 0.15 8.35 -1.11
N GLY A 124 -0.98 7.85 -0.63
CA GLY A 124 -2.27 8.31 -1.07
C GLY A 124 -2.96 9.28 -0.11
N ARG A 125 -4.07 9.75 -0.61
CA ARG A 125 -5.13 10.39 0.16
C ARG A 125 -6.39 9.59 -0.11
N PHE A 126 -7.07 9.16 0.92
CA PHE A 126 -8.31 8.43 0.80
C PHE A 126 -9.46 9.23 1.41
N ASN A 127 -10.47 9.54 0.59
CA ASN A 127 -11.66 10.31 0.99
C ASN A 127 -11.36 11.56 1.85
N GLY A 128 -10.33 12.32 1.45
CA GLY A 128 -9.93 13.53 2.17
C GLY A 128 -8.98 13.30 3.35
N VAL A 129 -8.74 12.07 3.77
CA VAL A 129 -7.81 11.72 4.83
C VAL A 129 -6.40 11.53 4.28
N ASP A 130 -5.46 12.33 4.77
CA ASP A 130 -4.06 12.25 4.36
C ASP A 130 -3.41 10.95 4.84
N SER A 131 -2.47 10.43 4.05
CA SER A 131 -1.69 9.26 4.46
C SER A 131 -0.80 9.57 5.66
N PRO A 132 -0.48 8.56 6.49
CA PRO A 132 0.51 8.71 7.58
C PRO A 132 1.85 9.26 7.07
N ALA A 133 2.30 8.82 5.91
CA ALA A 133 3.53 9.32 5.29
C ALA A 133 3.45 10.82 4.96
N THR A 134 2.31 11.29 4.46
CA THR A 134 2.07 12.72 4.22
C THR A 134 1.97 13.51 5.51
N GLY A 135 1.32 12.94 6.54
CA GLY A 135 1.21 13.55 7.87
C GLY A 135 2.55 13.73 8.59
N LEU A 136 3.54 12.90 8.29
CA LEU A 136 4.90 13.02 8.83
C LEU A 136 5.81 13.93 7.99
N SER A 137 5.58 13.97 6.69
CA SER A 137 6.45 14.63 5.72
C SER A 137 6.09 16.09 5.48
N ARG A 138 6.97 16.80 4.74
CA ARG A 138 6.78 18.16 4.25
C ARG A 138 6.77 19.23 5.36
N LYS A 139 6.47 20.47 4.94
CA LYS A 139 6.53 21.69 5.80
C LYS A 139 5.52 21.66 6.94
N LEU A 140 4.36 21.07 6.73
CA LEU A 140 3.28 20.94 7.70
C LEU A 140 3.29 19.61 8.46
N GLY A 141 4.20 18.69 8.10
CA GLY A 141 4.30 17.38 8.74
C GLY A 141 4.68 17.48 10.22
N LEU A 142 4.26 16.47 10.96
CA LEU A 142 4.42 16.41 12.42
C LEU A 142 5.87 16.59 12.86
N ILE A 143 6.83 15.99 12.17
CA ILE A 143 8.26 16.10 12.52
C ILE A 143 8.71 17.55 12.46
N ARG A 144 8.39 18.25 11.38
CA ARG A 144 8.81 19.63 11.18
C ARG A 144 8.02 20.61 12.03
N ARG A 145 6.72 20.37 12.20
CA ARG A 145 5.82 21.23 12.95
C ARG A 145 5.99 21.09 14.47
N ALA A 146 6.08 19.86 14.98
CA ALA A 146 6.11 19.61 16.41
C ALA A 146 7.53 19.38 16.96
N GLY A 147 8.45 18.84 16.15
CA GLY A 147 9.84 18.64 16.53
C GLY A 147 10.72 19.87 16.25
N MET A 148 10.95 20.15 14.96
CA MET A 148 11.91 21.19 14.55
C MET A 148 11.45 22.63 14.79
N ARG A 149 10.14 22.89 14.91
CA ARG A 149 9.60 24.22 15.18
C ARG A 149 9.42 24.54 16.67
N ARG A 150 9.73 23.59 17.53
CA ARG A 150 9.56 23.80 18.94
C ARG A 150 10.55 24.86 19.44
N THR A 151 10.03 25.88 20.08
CA THR A 151 10.86 26.87 20.80
C THR A 151 11.45 26.19 22.03
N PHE A 152 12.68 26.48 22.31
CA PHE A 152 13.38 26.07 23.54
C PHE A 152 13.94 27.30 24.24
N ASP A 153 14.14 27.18 25.52
CA ASP A 153 14.67 28.29 26.33
C ASP A 153 16.04 28.67 25.78
N TRP A 154 16.32 29.98 25.83
CA TRP A 154 17.55 30.59 25.30
C TRP A 154 17.70 30.51 23.78
N GLY A 155 16.66 30.14 23.05
CA GLY A 155 16.61 30.17 21.58
C GLY A 155 16.02 31.47 21.06
N ALA A 156 16.57 32.00 19.96
CA ALA A 156 16.03 33.17 19.27
C ALA A 156 15.81 32.86 17.78
N ARG A 157 14.74 33.42 17.20
CA ARG A 157 14.47 33.39 15.78
C ARG A 157 14.41 34.80 15.23
N LEU A 158 15.37 35.14 14.38
CA LEU A 158 15.52 36.47 13.80
C LEU A 158 15.35 36.41 12.29
N VAL A 159 14.94 37.53 11.70
CA VAL A 159 14.93 37.72 10.26
C VAL A 159 16.29 38.33 9.88
N ILE A 160 16.96 37.69 8.92
CA ILE A 160 18.21 38.20 8.35
C ILE A 160 17.84 39.34 7.41
N CYS A 161 18.19 40.57 7.76
CA CYS A 161 18.05 41.72 6.88
C CYS A 161 19.45 42.15 6.40
N SER A 162 19.53 42.64 5.17
CA SER A 162 20.73 43.33 4.71
C SER A 162 20.87 44.65 5.50
N GLN A 163 21.97 44.83 6.19
CA GLN A 163 22.28 46.08 6.85
C GLN A 163 22.78 47.05 5.80
N ASN A 164 22.04 48.13 5.53
CA ASN A 164 22.54 49.25 4.80
C ASN A 164 23.57 49.97 5.65
N LEU A 165 24.84 49.65 5.46
CA LEU A 165 25.92 50.47 5.97
C LEU A 165 25.87 51.81 5.19
N ARG A 166 25.22 52.81 5.76
CA ARG A 166 25.46 54.21 5.37
C ARG A 166 26.84 54.56 5.95
N VAL A 167 27.82 54.60 5.08
CA VAL A 167 29.10 55.24 5.34
C VAL A 167 28.91 56.74 5.15
#